data_267e76bcd5cdc88d258a2a63a3257e74
#
_entry.id   267e76bcd5cdc88d258a2a63a3257e74
#
_cell.length_a   1.000
_cell.length_b   1.000
_cell.length_c   1.000
_cell.angle_alpha   90.00
_cell.angle_beta   90.00
_cell.angle_gamma   90.00
#
_symmetry.space_group_name_H-M   'P 1'
#
loop_
_entity.id
_entity.type
_entity.pdbx_description
1 polymer ?
#
loop_
_entity_poly.entity_id
_entity_poly.type
_entity_poly.pdbx_seq_one_letter_code
_entity_poly.pdbx_strand_id
1 'polypeptide(L)'
;MVTKILMPRLSLTMKEGTVVEWFKEEGDVVEKGEPLVEVLSEKATYDIEASASGVLRKILAPAGTDVPVAGILGIITAPDEELPELEAAPAAPRIEAEEAVAVPERKPAERIKEPVIASPAAKRLAREHDIDLTKVRGTGPEGRIVEEDVRSLIEEVKAIPRVREVIPLIGIKKTAAERVSLSAQRAPQSTITMEVDMFNAVKLRERIHVSYTDMLAKAVAKALAEHPIINSTLENEKIKIFADINVGVAVATERGLIVPVIYNADRKTLQEIASVLKKLIEKAKQGRLTKEELTGGTFTITNLGMFEVDVFTPIVNPPETAILGVGRVVERPVVVDKQMVIRPMMHLSLTFDHRVVDGAPAAEFLQKVKQAMESPDTLLA
;
A
#
# COMPACT_ATOMS: atom_id res chain seq x y z
N MET A 1 -3.20 -25.76 -35.53
CA MET A 1 -2.58 -26.19 -34.24
C MET A 1 -2.80 -25.10 -33.23
N VAL A 2 -3.56 -25.37 -32.16
CA VAL A 2 -3.91 -24.38 -31.14
C VAL A 2 -2.71 -24.16 -30.19
N THR A 3 -2.21 -22.95 -30.10
CA THR A 3 -1.10 -22.58 -29.21
C THR A 3 -1.60 -21.65 -28.12
N LYS A 4 -1.37 -22.03 -26.86
CA LYS A 4 -1.75 -21.23 -25.68
C LYS A 4 -0.62 -20.28 -25.32
N ILE A 5 -0.95 -19.01 -25.09
CA ILE A 5 -0.05 -18.01 -24.50
C ILE A 5 -0.19 -18.14 -22.99
N LEU A 6 0.88 -18.51 -22.30
CA LEU A 6 0.88 -18.75 -20.86
C LEU A 6 1.63 -17.63 -20.11
N MET A 7 1.20 -17.31 -18.89
CA MET A 7 1.94 -16.45 -17.99
C MET A 7 3.29 -17.09 -17.60
N PRO A 8 4.44 -16.54 -18.02
CA PRO A 8 5.74 -17.14 -17.71
C PRO A 8 6.12 -16.88 -16.25
N ARG A 9 7.00 -17.70 -15.70
CA ARG A 9 7.62 -17.43 -14.41
C ARG A 9 8.81 -16.50 -14.60
N LEU A 10 8.63 -15.21 -14.33
CA LEU A 10 9.64 -14.16 -14.53
C LEU A 10 10.58 -13.97 -13.32
N SER A 11 10.24 -14.58 -12.17
CA SER A 11 11.11 -14.65 -11.00
C SER A 11 10.85 -15.91 -10.16
N LEU A 12 11.81 -16.32 -9.32
CA LEU A 12 11.68 -17.51 -8.47
C LEU A 12 10.55 -17.41 -7.44
N THR A 13 10.18 -16.20 -7.05
CA THR A 13 9.13 -15.89 -6.05
C THR A 13 7.77 -15.57 -6.67
N MET A 14 7.70 -15.45 -8.01
CA MET A 14 6.48 -15.05 -8.70
C MET A 14 5.41 -16.14 -8.62
N LYS A 15 4.24 -15.79 -8.11
CA LYS A 15 3.05 -16.63 -8.05
C LYS A 15 2.03 -16.27 -9.12
N GLU A 16 1.92 -14.98 -9.42
CA GLU A 16 1.00 -14.40 -10.41
C GLU A 16 1.60 -13.16 -11.05
N GLY A 17 1.08 -12.74 -12.20
CA GLY A 17 1.43 -11.50 -12.88
C GLY A 17 0.16 -10.77 -13.33
N THR A 18 0.22 -9.45 -13.40
CA THR A 18 -0.88 -8.60 -13.86
C THR A 18 -0.70 -8.26 -15.34
N VAL A 19 -1.72 -8.45 -16.16
CA VAL A 19 -1.74 -8.00 -17.55
C VAL A 19 -1.85 -6.48 -17.57
N VAL A 20 -0.87 -5.78 -18.16
CA VAL A 20 -0.84 -4.31 -18.24
C VAL A 20 -1.57 -3.85 -19.48
N GLU A 21 -1.14 -4.31 -20.66
CA GLU A 21 -1.69 -3.90 -21.94
C GLU A 21 -1.47 -5.01 -22.99
N TRP A 22 -2.42 -5.16 -23.92
CA TRP A 22 -2.27 -5.98 -25.11
C TRP A 22 -1.86 -5.11 -26.30
N PHE A 23 -0.80 -5.49 -26.99
CA PHE A 23 -0.32 -4.81 -28.22
C PHE A 23 -1.06 -5.26 -29.47
N LYS A 24 -1.87 -6.32 -29.35
CA LYS A 24 -2.67 -6.94 -30.43
C LYS A 24 -4.10 -7.16 -29.98
N GLU A 25 -5.02 -7.08 -30.94
CA GLU A 25 -6.46 -7.34 -30.74
C GLU A 25 -6.85 -8.73 -31.21
N GLU A 26 -8.01 -9.21 -30.75
CA GLU A 26 -8.58 -10.48 -31.23
C GLU A 26 -8.84 -10.39 -32.74
N GLY A 27 -8.27 -11.33 -33.50
CA GLY A 27 -8.33 -11.37 -34.96
C GLY A 27 -7.03 -10.97 -35.66
N ASP A 28 -6.06 -10.37 -34.95
CA ASP A 28 -4.79 -9.95 -35.53
C ASP A 28 -3.91 -11.15 -35.89
N VAL A 29 -3.18 -11.01 -37.01
CA VAL A 29 -2.12 -11.94 -37.41
C VAL A 29 -0.88 -11.61 -36.62
N VAL A 30 -0.25 -12.63 -36.03
CA VAL A 30 0.93 -12.52 -35.20
C VAL A 30 2.05 -13.45 -35.72
N GLU A 31 3.28 -12.98 -35.62
CA GLU A 31 4.47 -13.77 -36.00
C GLU A 31 5.17 -14.26 -34.73
N LYS A 32 5.83 -15.42 -34.82
CA LYS A 32 6.62 -15.96 -33.72
C LYS A 32 7.71 -14.98 -33.28
N GLY A 33 7.79 -14.63 -32.00
CA GLY A 33 8.73 -13.67 -31.43
C GLY A 33 8.23 -12.22 -31.44
N GLU A 34 6.99 -11.98 -31.91
CA GLU A 34 6.37 -10.66 -31.88
C GLU A 34 5.77 -10.39 -30.46
N PRO A 35 6.00 -9.19 -29.86
CA PRO A 35 5.42 -8.84 -28.56
C PRO A 35 3.89 -8.76 -28.66
N LEU A 36 3.19 -9.45 -27.77
CA LEU A 36 1.73 -9.56 -27.76
C LEU A 36 1.09 -8.83 -26.58
N VAL A 37 1.71 -8.92 -25.42
CA VAL A 37 1.11 -8.43 -24.17
C VAL A 37 2.19 -8.06 -23.18
N GLU A 38 2.05 -6.88 -22.57
CA GLU A 38 2.89 -6.45 -21.46
C GLU A 38 2.31 -6.97 -20.13
N VAL A 39 3.14 -7.62 -19.33
CA VAL A 39 2.76 -8.12 -18.00
C VAL A 39 3.67 -7.55 -16.94
N LEU A 40 3.07 -7.17 -15.82
CA LEU A 40 3.76 -6.69 -14.62
C LEU A 40 3.98 -7.87 -13.67
N SER A 41 5.25 -8.14 -13.33
CA SER A 41 5.61 -8.99 -12.19
C SER A 41 5.82 -8.13 -10.94
N GLU A 42 6.10 -8.77 -9.78
CA GLU A 42 6.36 -8.06 -8.52
C GLU A 42 7.41 -6.93 -8.61
N LYS A 43 8.28 -6.95 -9.65
CA LYS A 43 9.46 -6.06 -9.70
C LYS A 43 9.69 -5.32 -11.02
N ALA A 44 9.06 -5.76 -12.11
CA ALA A 44 9.27 -5.15 -13.44
C ALA A 44 8.16 -5.56 -14.42
N THR A 45 7.98 -4.77 -15.48
CA THR A 45 7.16 -5.13 -16.64
C THR A 45 7.98 -5.92 -17.66
N TYR A 46 7.33 -6.85 -18.34
CA TYR A 46 7.93 -7.70 -19.37
C TYR A 46 6.96 -7.88 -20.53
N ASP A 47 7.49 -7.83 -21.73
CA ASP A 47 6.74 -8.16 -22.94
C ASP A 47 6.75 -9.67 -23.16
N ILE A 48 5.56 -10.25 -23.32
CA ILE A 48 5.42 -11.66 -23.67
C ILE A 48 5.26 -11.75 -25.18
N GLU A 49 6.17 -12.50 -25.81
CA GLU A 49 6.22 -12.71 -27.23
C GLU A 49 5.36 -13.91 -27.66
N ALA A 50 4.89 -13.87 -28.91
CA ALA A 50 4.19 -14.98 -29.55
C ALA A 50 5.08 -16.23 -29.63
N SER A 51 4.63 -17.34 -29.06
CA SER A 51 5.35 -18.62 -29.13
C SER A 51 5.20 -19.32 -30.48
N ALA A 52 4.22 -18.92 -31.30
CA ALA A 52 3.99 -19.42 -32.67
C ALA A 52 3.37 -18.33 -33.52
N SER A 53 3.55 -18.46 -34.86
CA SER A 53 2.85 -17.62 -35.86
C SER A 53 1.42 -18.11 -36.05
N GLY A 54 0.47 -17.19 -36.21
CA GLY A 54 -0.96 -17.52 -36.41
C GLY A 54 -1.87 -16.31 -36.26
N VAL A 55 -3.09 -16.54 -35.85
CA VAL A 55 -4.09 -15.49 -35.56
C VAL A 55 -4.41 -15.51 -34.05
N LEU A 56 -4.33 -14.36 -33.38
CA LEU A 56 -4.76 -14.21 -32.00
C LEU A 56 -6.29 -14.33 -31.93
N ARG A 57 -6.79 -15.53 -31.63
CA ARG A 57 -8.24 -15.80 -31.69
C ARG A 57 -9.01 -15.35 -30.47
N LYS A 58 -8.38 -15.43 -29.28
CA LYS A 58 -9.06 -15.06 -28.05
C LYS A 58 -8.11 -14.57 -26.98
N ILE A 59 -8.47 -13.45 -26.35
CA ILE A 59 -7.85 -12.91 -25.16
C ILE A 59 -8.67 -13.42 -23.95
N LEU A 60 -8.06 -14.25 -23.11
CA LEU A 60 -8.71 -14.81 -21.92
C LEU A 60 -8.46 -13.96 -20.67
N ALA A 61 -7.35 -13.21 -20.65
CA ALA A 61 -7.00 -12.30 -19.59
C ALA A 61 -6.89 -10.86 -20.12
N PRO A 62 -7.96 -10.03 -19.99
CA PRO A 62 -7.91 -8.63 -20.40
C PRO A 62 -6.95 -7.80 -19.51
N ALA A 63 -6.61 -6.58 -19.96
CA ALA A 63 -5.79 -5.66 -19.20
C ALA A 63 -6.36 -5.42 -17.78
N GLY A 64 -5.48 -5.38 -16.77
CA GLY A 64 -5.86 -5.28 -15.36
C GLY A 64 -6.16 -6.62 -14.67
N THR A 65 -6.03 -7.77 -15.35
CA THR A 65 -6.30 -9.09 -14.77
C THR A 65 -5.03 -9.70 -14.17
N ASP A 66 -5.12 -10.21 -12.94
CA ASP A 66 -4.07 -10.99 -12.28
C ASP A 66 -4.20 -12.46 -12.72
N VAL A 67 -3.12 -13.03 -13.27
CA VAL A 67 -3.08 -14.40 -13.80
C VAL A 67 -1.95 -15.18 -13.11
N PRO A 68 -2.25 -16.38 -12.54
CA PRO A 68 -1.22 -17.19 -11.91
C PRO A 68 -0.18 -17.68 -12.93
N VAL A 69 1.04 -17.96 -12.48
CA VAL A 69 2.11 -18.55 -13.32
C VAL A 69 1.57 -19.83 -13.98
N ALA A 70 1.84 -19.96 -15.29
CA ALA A 70 1.30 -20.99 -16.19
C ALA A 70 -0.24 -20.85 -16.48
N GLY A 71 -0.90 -19.79 -16.02
CA GLY A 71 -2.26 -19.45 -16.44
C GLY A 71 -2.32 -19.01 -17.90
N ILE A 72 -3.46 -19.22 -18.56
CA ILE A 72 -3.62 -18.91 -19.98
C ILE A 72 -3.99 -17.44 -20.16
N LEU A 73 -3.18 -16.69 -20.90
CA LEU A 73 -3.43 -15.28 -21.24
C LEU A 73 -4.29 -15.15 -22.51
N GLY A 74 -4.00 -15.96 -23.53
CA GLY A 74 -4.69 -15.94 -24.82
C GLY A 74 -4.40 -17.18 -25.64
N ILE A 75 -5.01 -17.24 -26.84
CA ILE A 75 -4.95 -18.39 -27.75
C ILE A 75 -4.62 -17.92 -29.15
N ILE A 76 -3.59 -18.52 -29.74
CA ILE A 76 -3.22 -18.38 -31.16
C ILE A 76 -3.64 -19.66 -31.91
N THR A 77 -4.26 -19.52 -33.09
CA THR A 77 -4.60 -20.66 -33.97
C THR A 77 -4.04 -20.41 -35.39
N ALA A 78 -3.97 -21.47 -36.18
CA ALA A 78 -3.75 -21.33 -37.61
C ALA A 78 -4.96 -20.60 -38.26
N PRO A 79 -4.79 -19.91 -39.42
CA PRO A 79 -5.86 -19.08 -40.02
C PRO A 79 -7.17 -19.83 -40.31
N ASP A 80 -7.10 -21.14 -40.59
CA ASP A 80 -8.25 -21.97 -41.02
C ASP A 80 -8.77 -22.93 -39.95
N GLU A 81 -8.36 -22.75 -38.66
CA GLU A 81 -8.72 -23.69 -37.58
C GLU A 81 -9.75 -23.08 -36.64
N GLU A 82 -10.92 -23.78 -36.48
CA GLU A 82 -11.95 -23.39 -35.51
C GLU A 82 -11.52 -23.69 -34.06
N LEU A 83 -11.96 -22.87 -33.12
CA LEU A 83 -11.66 -23.03 -31.69
C LEU A 83 -12.33 -24.33 -31.16
N PRO A 84 -11.61 -25.27 -30.55
CA PRO A 84 -12.23 -26.34 -29.77
C PRO A 84 -12.91 -25.74 -28.54
N GLU A 85 -14.09 -26.24 -28.17
CA GLU A 85 -14.77 -25.92 -26.90
C GLU A 85 -13.83 -26.26 -25.75
N LEU A 86 -13.29 -25.20 -25.12
CA LEU A 86 -12.44 -25.36 -23.95
C LEU A 86 -13.31 -25.40 -22.70
N GLU A 87 -13.50 -26.61 -22.13
CA GLU A 87 -13.96 -26.76 -20.74
C GLU A 87 -13.03 -25.99 -19.79
N ALA A 88 -13.62 -25.19 -18.94
CA ALA A 88 -12.92 -24.44 -17.92
C ALA A 88 -12.15 -25.39 -16.99
N ALA A 89 -10.85 -25.20 -16.87
CA ALA A 89 -10.00 -25.98 -15.97
C ALA A 89 -10.45 -25.80 -14.50
N PRO A 90 -10.39 -26.87 -13.68
CA PRO A 90 -10.89 -26.86 -12.32
C PRO A 90 -10.03 -25.96 -11.42
N ALA A 91 -10.70 -25.12 -10.65
CA ALA A 91 -10.11 -24.30 -9.59
C ALA A 91 -9.54 -25.20 -8.49
N ALA A 92 -8.33 -24.88 -8.02
CA ALA A 92 -7.71 -25.51 -6.86
C ALA A 92 -8.52 -25.26 -5.56
N PRO A 93 -8.41 -26.11 -4.54
CA PRO A 93 -9.34 -26.14 -3.40
C PRO A 93 -9.22 -24.89 -2.52
N ARG A 94 -10.36 -24.29 -2.27
CA ARG A 94 -10.54 -23.22 -1.28
C ARG A 94 -10.41 -23.79 0.13
N ILE A 95 -9.60 -23.11 0.93
CA ILE A 95 -9.68 -23.19 2.39
C ILE A 95 -10.76 -22.20 2.81
N GLU A 96 -11.74 -22.71 3.56
CA GLU A 96 -12.88 -21.96 4.07
C GLU A 96 -12.41 -20.84 5.00
N ALA A 97 -12.80 -19.62 4.69
CA ALA A 97 -12.87 -18.51 5.64
C ALA A 97 -14.25 -17.87 5.50
N GLU A 98 -14.88 -17.66 6.63
CA GLU A 98 -16.24 -17.22 6.84
C GLU A 98 -16.67 -15.99 6.02
N GLU A 99 -17.94 -15.98 5.70
CA GLU A 99 -18.71 -15.09 4.85
C GLU A 99 -18.51 -13.60 5.09
N ALA A 100 -18.02 -12.91 4.06
CA ALA A 100 -18.39 -11.53 3.80
C ALA A 100 -19.18 -11.51 2.47
N VAL A 101 -20.42 -11.06 2.55
CA VAL A 101 -21.41 -11.06 1.47
C VAL A 101 -20.92 -10.24 0.28
N ALA A 102 -20.47 -10.88 -0.78
CA ALA A 102 -20.22 -10.25 -2.08
C ALA A 102 -21.47 -10.32 -2.94
N VAL A 103 -21.97 -9.17 -3.36
CA VAL A 103 -23.04 -9.06 -4.36
C VAL A 103 -22.46 -9.42 -5.74
N PRO A 104 -22.96 -10.42 -6.45
CA PRO A 104 -22.45 -10.77 -7.78
C PRO A 104 -23.03 -9.85 -8.86
N GLU A 105 -22.15 -9.15 -9.59
CA GLU A 105 -22.52 -8.62 -10.91
C GLU A 105 -22.76 -9.79 -11.88
N ARG A 106 -24.02 -10.07 -12.15
CA ARG A 106 -24.42 -10.95 -13.24
C ARG A 106 -24.64 -10.14 -14.50
N LYS A 107 -23.85 -10.38 -15.54
CA LYS A 107 -24.23 -10.04 -16.93
C LYS A 107 -25.61 -10.60 -17.24
N PRO A 108 -26.48 -9.88 -17.96
CA PRO A 108 -27.83 -10.33 -18.21
C PRO A 108 -27.79 -11.51 -19.19
N ALA A 109 -28.02 -12.71 -18.66
CA ALA A 109 -28.55 -13.80 -19.49
C ALA A 109 -29.97 -13.43 -19.85
N GLU A 110 -30.34 -13.49 -21.13
CA GLU A 110 -31.73 -13.39 -21.62
C GLU A 110 -32.59 -14.45 -20.92
N ARG A 111 -33.19 -14.07 -19.80
CA ARG A 111 -34.25 -14.85 -19.20
C ARG A 111 -35.54 -14.51 -19.94
N ILE A 112 -36.17 -15.54 -20.51
CA ILE A 112 -37.56 -15.54 -20.90
C ILE A 112 -38.34 -14.85 -19.78
N LYS A 113 -38.96 -13.69 -20.08
CA LYS A 113 -39.70 -12.87 -19.13
C LYS A 113 -40.94 -13.62 -18.69
N GLU A 114 -40.85 -14.33 -17.56
CA GLU A 114 -42.08 -14.72 -16.87
C GLU A 114 -42.81 -13.42 -16.45
N PRO A 115 -44.16 -13.37 -16.66
CA PRO A 115 -44.90 -12.16 -16.32
C PRO A 115 -44.85 -11.94 -14.81
N VAL A 116 -44.17 -10.84 -14.40
CA VAL A 116 -44.08 -10.43 -12.98
C VAL A 116 -45.48 -10.09 -12.49
N ILE A 117 -46.01 -10.93 -11.60
CA ILE A 117 -47.32 -10.75 -10.98
C ILE A 117 -47.17 -9.77 -9.82
N ALA A 118 -47.55 -8.50 -10.03
CA ALA A 118 -47.45 -7.46 -9.02
C ALA A 118 -48.80 -6.69 -8.94
N SER A 119 -49.12 -6.25 -7.73
CA SER A 119 -50.33 -5.44 -7.48
C SER A 119 -50.22 -4.07 -8.21
N PRO A 120 -51.35 -3.43 -8.53
CA PRO A 120 -51.35 -2.10 -9.13
C PRO A 120 -50.63 -1.06 -8.32
N ALA A 121 -50.73 -1.14 -6.99
CA ALA A 121 -50.02 -0.27 -6.04
C ALA A 121 -48.50 -0.51 -6.06
N ALA A 122 -48.04 -1.78 -6.05
CA ALA A 122 -46.64 -2.14 -6.20
C ALA A 122 -46.04 -1.64 -7.52
N LYS A 123 -46.76 -1.81 -8.63
CA LYS A 123 -46.32 -1.29 -9.95
C LYS A 123 -46.18 0.24 -10.00
N ARG A 124 -47.11 0.95 -9.34
CA ARG A 124 -47.04 2.43 -9.25
C ARG A 124 -45.83 2.86 -8.42
N LEU A 125 -45.68 2.30 -7.22
CA LEU A 125 -44.58 2.63 -6.32
C LEU A 125 -43.22 2.29 -6.92
N ALA A 126 -43.09 1.16 -7.61
CA ALA A 126 -41.87 0.75 -8.30
C ALA A 126 -41.48 1.70 -9.43
N ARG A 127 -42.45 2.23 -10.20
CA ARG A 127 -42.23 3.25 -11.24
C ARG A 127 -41.79 4.60 -10.64
N GLU A 128 -42.41 5.00 -9.52
CA GLU A 128 -42.11 6.27 -8.83
C GLU A 128 -40.67 6.29 -8.30
N HIS A 129 -40.14 5.11 -7.93
CA HIS A 129 -38.80 4.98 -7.35
C HIS A 129 -37.78 4.25 -8.24
N ASP A 130 -38.12 4.03 -9.54
CA ASP A 130 -37.28 3.38 -10.55
C ASP A 130 -36.78 1.98 -10.12
N ILE A 131 -37.69 1.16 -9.51
CA ILE A 131 -37.38 -0.16 -9.01
C ILE A 131 -37.77 -1.24 -10.04
N ASP A 132 -36.80 -2.10 -10.32
CA ASP A 132 -37.01 -3.29 -11.18
C ASP A 132 -37.75 -4.39 -10.41
N LEU A 133 -39.03 -4.56 -10.70
CA LEU A 133 -39.90 -5.56 -10.06
C LEU A 133 -39.40 -7.01 -10.24
N THR A 134 -38.54 -7.29 -11.24
CA THR A 134 -37.97 -8.63 -11.42
C THR A 134 -37.02 -9.04 -10.31
N LYS A 135 -36.52 -8.06 -9.53
CA LYS A 135 -35.63 -8.26 -8.40
C LYS A 135 -36.33 -8.28 -7.06
N VAL A 136 -37.65 -8.04 -7.04
CA VAL A 136 -38.46 -8.01 -5.82
C VAL A 136 -39.07 -9.41 -5.60
N ARG A 137 -38.88 -9.96 -4.40
CA ARG A 137 -39.55 -11.19 -3.99
C ARG A 137 -40.95 -10.88 -3.47
N GLY A 138 -41.99 -11.36 -4.15
CA GLY A 138 -43.37 -11.15 -3.72
C GLY A 138 -43.71 -11.98 -2.49
N THR A 139 -44.36 -11.37 -1.49
CA THR A 139 -44.86 -12.03 -0.27
C THR A 139 -46.37 -12.23 -0.30
N GLY A 140 -47.07 -11.69 -1.30
CA GLY A 140 -48.52 -11.85 -1.47
C GLY A 140 -48.97 -13.24 -1.98
N PRO A 141 -50.27 -13.51 -2.03
CA PRO A 141 -50.82 -14.75 -2.51
C PRO A 141 -50.28 -15.10 -3.91
N GLU A 142 -49.93 -16.39 -4.10
CA GLU A 142 -49.36 -16.93 -5.35
C GLU A 142 -48.01 -16.25 -5.75
N GLY A 143 -47.23 -15.73 -4.77
CA GLY A 143 -45.97 -15.05 -5.04
C GLY A 143 -46.12 -13.64 -5.64
N ARG A 144 -47.29 -13.03 -5.53
CA ARG A 144 -47.59 -11.67 -6.02
C ARG A 144 -46.78 -10.63 -5.23
N ILE A 145 -46.13 -9.72 -5.93
CA ILE A 145 -45.47 -8.58 -5.34
C ILE A 145 -46.53 -7.58 -4.83
N VAL A 146 -46.52 -7.30 -3.53
CA VAL A 146 -47.38 -6.32 -2.89
C VAL A 146 -46.63 -5.00 -2.65
N GLU A 147 -47.39 -3.94 -2.33
CA GLU A 147 -46.80 -2.59 -2.09
C GLU A 147 -45.72 -2.61 -0.98
N GLU A 148 -45.92 -3.43 0.03
CA GLU A 148 -45.05 -3.56 1.19
C GLU A 148 -43.67 -4.14 0.81
N ASP A 149 -43.62 -5.08 -0.15
CA ASP A 149 -42.37 -5.64 -0.67
C ASP A 149 -41.52 -4.56 -1.36
N VAL A 150 -42.18 -3.72 -2.16
CA VAL A 150 -41.51 -2.62 -2.85
C VAL A 150 -41.08 -1.56 -1.84
N ARG A 151 -41.87 -1.24 -0.82
CA ARG A 151 -41.55 -0.27 0.23
C ARG A 151 -40.37 -0.74 1.07
N SER A 152 -40.35 -2.00 1.48
CA SER A 152 -39.21 -2.58 2.21
C SER A 152 -37.92 -2.51 1.41
N LEU A 153 -37.97 -2.79 0.11
CA LEU A 153 -36.79 -2.66 -0.78
C LEU A 153 -36.34 -1.19 -0.92
N ILE A 154 -37.29 -0.23 -0.97
CA ILE A 154 -36.95 1.21 -0.99
C ILE A 154 -36.23 1.62 0.29
N GLU A 155 -36.68 1.15 1.43
CA GLU A 155 -36.03 1.42 2.72
C GLU A 155 -34.65 0.79 2.81
N GLU A 156 -34.50 -0.46 2.35
CA GLU A 156 -33.23 -1.16 2.28
C GLU A 156 -32.24 -0.46 1.33
N VAL A 157 -32.68 -0.07 0.13
CA VAL A 157 -31.86 0.67 -0.83
C VAL A 157 -31.48 2.08 -0.32
N LYS A 158 -32.37 2.76 0.43
CA LYS A 158 -32.06 4.05 1.08
C LYS A 158 -31.05 3.93 2.22
N ALA A 159 -31.00 2.76 2.88
CA ALA A 159 -30.04 2.50 3.95
C ALA A 159 -28.60 2.27 3.43
N ILE A 160 -28.43 1.93 2.14
CA ILE A 160 -27.11 1.72 1.54
C ILE A 160 -26.51 3.07 1.12
N PRO A 161 -25.32 3.43 1.62
CA PRO A 161 -24.64 4.67 1.20
C PRO A 161 -24.40 4.68 -0.33
N ARG A 162 -24.72 5.81 -0.96
CA ARG A 162 -24.45 5.98 -2.41
C ARG A 162 -22.96 6.17 -2.63
N VAL A 163 -22.33 5.29 -3.41
CA VAL A 163 -20.93 5.43 -3.84
C VAL A 163 -20.86 6.60 -4.83
N ARG A 164 -20.03 7.60 -4.51
CA ARG A 164 -19.80 8.76 -5.39
C ARG A 164 -18.80 8.44 -6.49
N GLU A 165 -17.75 7.70 -6.13
CA GLU A 165 -16.63 7.41 -7.02
C GLU A 165 -15.91 6.15 -6.54
N VAL A 166 -15.44 5.33 -7.46
CA VAL A 166 -14.62 4.14 -7.19
C VAL A 166 -13.21 4.42 -7.70
N ILE A 167 -12.23 4.47 -6.80
CA ILE A 167 -10.82 4.70 -7.14
C ILE A 167 -10.07 3.38 -6.98
N PRO A 168 -9.59 2.75 -8.06
CA PRO A 168 -8.84 1.51 -7.98
C PRO A 168 -7.48 1.72 -7.31
N LEU A 169 -7.05 0.76 -6.50
CA LEU A 169 -5.70 0.72 -5.94
C LEU A 169 -4.76 0.12 -7.00
N ILE A 170 -3.95 0.97 -7.64
CA ILE A 170 -2.97 0.57 -8.65
C ILE A 170 -1.58 1.12 -8.34
N GLY A 171 -0.53 0.48 -8.88
CA GLY A 171 0.85 0.95 -8.79
C GLY A 171 1.33 1.16 -7.34
N ILE A 172 1.95 2.32 -7.06
CA ILE A 172 2.53 2.65 -5.76
C ILE A 172 1.51 2.53 -4.62
N LYS A 173 0.25 2.95 -4.83
CA LYS A 173 -0.81 2.86 -3.81
C LYS A 173 -1.16 1.42 -3.48
N LYS A 174 -1.22 0.51 -4.47
CA LYS A 174 -1.47 -0.94 -4.25
C LYS A 174 -0.34 -1.53 -3.40
N THR A 175 0.92 -1.33 -3.81
CA THR A 175 2.10 -1.83 -3.08
C THR A 175 2.19 -1.29 -1.65
N ALA A 176 1.88 0.00 -1.45
CA ALA A 176 1.86 0.60 -0.11
C ALA A 176 0.76 -0.02 0.77
N ALA A 177 -0.46 -0.21 0.23
CA ALA A 177 -1.57 -0.83 0.95
C ALA A 177 -1.23 -2.27 1.38
N GLU A 178 -0.65 -3.08 0.49
CA GLU A 178 -0.22 -4.45 0.78
C GLU A 178 0.86 -4.49 1.87
N ARG A 179 1.89 -3.64 1.78
CA ARG A 179 2.96 -3.54 2.78
C ARG A 179 2.44 -3.14 4.16
N VAL A 180 1.60 -2.11 4.23
CA VAL A 180 1.02 -1.63 5.49
C VAL A 180 0.09 -2.68 6.11
N SER A 181 -0.76 -3.32 5.30
CA SER A 181 -1.62 -4.43 5.76
C SER A 181 -0.79 -5.60 6.31
N LEU A 182 0.25 -6.00 5.56
CA LEU A 182 1.16 -7.07 5.98
C LEU A 182 1.86 -6.75 7.30
N SER A 183 2.33 -5.51 7.47
CA SER A 183 2.97 -5.05 8.71
C SER A 183 2.02 -5.12 9.89
N ALA A 184 0.81 -4.56 9.75
CA ALA A 184 -0.18 -4.53 10.82
C ALA A 184 -0.68 -5.92 11.23
N GLN A 185 -0.77 -6.86 10.27
CA GLN A 185 -1.22 -8.23 10.55
C GLN A 185 -0.13 -9.12 11.15
N ARG A 186 1.14 -8.94 10.75
CA ARG A 186 2.22 -9.85 11.16
C ARG A 186 2.94 -9.43 12.42
N ALA A 187 3.09 -8.12 12.66
CA ALA A 187 3.82 -7.59 13.78
C ALA A 187 2.88 -7.09 14.89
N PRO A 188 2.92 -7.65 16.11
CA PRO A 188 2.31 -7.02 17.27
C PRO A 188 3.12 -5.76 17.61
N GLN A 189 2.62 -4.61 17.15
CA GLN A 189 3.31 -3.34 17.27
C GLN A 189 2.96 -2.67 18.60
N SER A 190 3.97 -2.12 19.26
CA SER A 190 3.82 -1.27 20.44
C SER A 190 4.41 0.11 20.15
N THR A 191 3.83 1.15 20.74
CA THR A 191 4.29 2.54 20.57
C THR A 191 4.56 3.17 21.93
N ILE A 192 5.74 3.77 22.06
CA ILE A 192 6.12 4.61 23.19
C ILE A 192 6.36 6.03 22.73
N THR A 193 6.06 7.00 23.57
CA THR A 193 6.19 8.42 23.23
C THR A 193 6.96 9.17 24.31
N MET A 194 7.85 10.07 23.86
CA MET A 194 8.58 10.97 24.74
C MET A 194 8.44 12.42 24.28
N GLU A 195 8.37 13.32 25.23
CA GLU A 195 8.44 14.77 25.00
C GLU A 195 9.90 15.22 24.99
N VAL A 196 10.24 16.12 24.09
CA VAL A 196 11.62 16.62 23.83
C VAL A 196 11.62 18.14 23.93
N ASP A 197 12.54 18.71 24.71
CA ASP A 197 12.80 20.15 24.72
C ASP A 197 13.68 20.54 23.52
N MET A 198 13.10 21.28 22.60
CA MET A 198 13.74 21.68 21.35
C MET A 198 14.52 22.99 21.42
N PHE A 199 14.65 23.58 22.60
CA PHE A 199 15.25 24.91 22.78
C PHE A 199 16.63 25.03 22.15
N ASN A 200 17.53 24.08 22.40
CA ASN A 200 18.86 24.09 21.84
C ASN A 200 18.87 23.69 20.35
N ALA A 201 17.94 22.78 19.94
CA ALA A 201 17.81 22.41 18.54
C ALA A 201 17.31 23.56 17.66
N VAL A 202 16.41 24.41 18.18
CA VAL A 202 16.01 25.66 17.51
C VAL A 202 17.21 26.55 17.27
N LYS A 203 18.04 26.81 18.30
CA LYS A 203 19.25 27.63 18.21
C LYS A 203 20.27 27.05 17.22
N LEU A 204 20.48 25.72 17.25
CA LEU A 204 21.39 25.08 16.31
C LEU A 204 20.89 25.24 14.87
N ARG A 205 19.59 25.02 14.64
CA ARG A 205 18.95 25.17 13.32
C ARG A 205 19.20 26.56 12.72
N GLU A 206 19.06 27.61 13.53
CA GLU A 206 19.29 28.98 13.10
C GLU A 206 20.79 29.23 12.77
N ARG A 207 21.70 28.62 13.53
CA ARG A 207 23.13 28.77 13.37
C ARG A 207 23.70 28.11 12.12
N ILE A 208 23.22 26.92 11.77
CA ILE A 208 23.80 26.10 10.67
C ILE A 208 22.83 25.77 9.53
N HIS A 209 21.60 26.29 9.57
CA HIS A 209 20.60 26.18 8.51
C HIS A 209 20.22 24.73 8.10
N VAL A 210 20.11 23.83 9.07
CA VAL A 210 19.61 22.45 8.88
C VAL A 210 18.16 22.33 9.35
N SER A 211 17.43 21.31 8.87
CA SER A 211 16.08 21.02 9.34
C SER A 211 16.09 20.13 10.60
N TYR A 212 14.98 20.12 11.34
CA TYR A 212 14.82 19.18 12.45
C TYR A 212 14.86 17.72 11.98
N THR A 213 14.39 17.44 10.76
CA THR A 213 14.45 16.09 10.18
C THR A 213 15.89 15.67 9.90
N ASP A 214 16.77 16.59 9.47
CA ASP A 214 18.21 16.32 9.30
C ASP A 214 18.86 15.97 10.63
N MET A 215 18.58 16.76 11.68
CA MET A 215 19.07 16.50 13.04
C MET A 215 18.57 15.14 13.56
N LEU A 216 17.29 14.85 13.38
CA LEU A 216 16.69 13.57 13.77
C LEU A 216 17.30 12.39 13.01
N ALA A 217 17.56 12.52 11.71
CA ALA A 217 18.21 11.47 10.94
C ALA A 217 19.62 11.16 11.48
N LYS A 218 20.40 12.19 11.86
CA LYS A 218 21.72 12.01 12.50
C LYS A 218 21.60 11.44 13.91
N ALA A 219 20.65 11.95 14.72
CA ALA A 219 20.41 11.45 16.08
C ALA A 219 20.00 9.97 16.09
N VAL A 220 19.07 9.59 15.20
CA VAL A 220 18.63 8.21 15.01
C VAL A 220 19.80 7.33 14.57
N ALA A 221 20.58 7.77 13.59
CA ALA A 221 21.72 6.98 13.10
C ALA A 221 22.78 6.71 14.21
N LYS A 222 23.07 7.71 15.06
CA LYS A 222 23.94 7.53 16.23
C LYS A 222 23.33 6.58 17.25
N ALA A 223 22.05 6.72 17.55
CA ALA A 223 21.35 5.85 18.51
C ALA A 223 21.25 4.40 18.00
N LEU A 224 21.05 4.16 16.70
CA LEU A 224 21.03 2.82 16.10
C LEU A 224 22.37 2.10 16.23
N ALA A 225 23.49 2.83 16.15
CA ALA A 225 24.82 2.25 16.36
C ALA A 225 25.02 1.75 17.80
N GLU A 226 24.40 2.40 18.78
CA GLU A 226 24.44 2.00 20.18
C GLU A 226 23.38 0.91 20.53
N HIS A 227 22.28 0.84 19.76
CA HIS A 227 21.16 -0.07 19.96
C HIS A 227 20.89 -0.95 18.72
N PRO A 228 21.80 -1.90 18.37
CA PRO A 228 21.74 -2.64 17.10
C PRO A 228 20.48 -3.50 16.95
N ILE A 229 19.83 -3.89 18.04
CA ILE A 229 18.58 -4.67 18.01
C ILE A 229 17.45 -3.89 17.33
N ILE A 230 17.42 -2.56 17.41
CA ILE A 230 16.46 -1.69 16.74
C ILE A 230 16.73 -1.63 15.23
N ASN A 231 18.01 -1.80 14.82
CA ASN A 231 18.46 -1.83 13.43
C ASN A 231 18.44 -3.27 12.88
N SER A 232 17.30 -3.92 12.90
CA SER A 232 17.17 -5.35 12.59
C SER A 232 15.89 -5.67 11.82
N THR A 233 15.75 -6.93 11.45
CA THR A 233 14.53 -7.51 10.85
C THR A 233 14.28 -8.90 11.42
N LEU A 234 13.01 -9.34 11.44
CA LEU A 234 12.61 -10.69 11.80
C LEU A 234 12.23 -11.46 10.53
N GLU A 235 13.01 -12.46 10.20
CA GLU A 235 12.77 -13.32 9.04
C GLU A 235 13.01 -14.79 9.40
N ASN A 236 12.04 -15.65 9.08
CA ASN A 236 12.10 -17.09 9.36
C ASN A 236 12.49 -17.40 10.82
N GLU A 237 11.80 -16.73 11.77
CA GLU A 237 12.02 -16.89 13.23
C GLU A 237 13.46 -16.52 13.69
N LYS A 238 14.18 -15.74 12.86
CA LYS A 238 15.53 -15.28 13.18
C LYS A 238 15.59 -13.76 13.10
N ILE A 239 16.13 -13.17 14.16
CA ILE A 239 16.45 -11.74 14.18
C ILE A 239 17.78 -11.55 13.44
N LYS A 240 17.75 -10.75 12.37
CA LYS A 240 18.94 -10.36 11.60
C LYS A 240 19.24 -8.89 11.91
N ILE A 241 20.38 -8.63 12.50
CA ILE A 241 20.87 -7.27 12.76
C ILE A 241 21.61 -6.79 11.52
N PHE A 242 21.27 -5.61 11.03
CA PHE A 242 21.91 -5.00 9.87
C PHE A 242 23.27 -4.39 10.28
N ALA A 243 24.28 -4.60 9.43
CA ALA A 243 25.59 -3.97 9.60
C ALA A 243 25.59 -2.49 9.18
N ASP A 244 24.76 -2.16 8.19
CA ASP A 244 24.61 -0.80 7.69
C ASP A 244 23.46 -0.08 8.40
N ILE A 245 23.59 1.23 8.58
CA ILE A 245 22.57 2.09 9.17
C ILE A 245 22.03 3.00 8.06
N ASN A 246 20.90 2.62 7.48
CA ASN A 246 20.27 3.30 6.37
C ASN A 246 18.92 3.89 6.79
N VAL A 247 18.86 5.20 6.92
CA VAL A 247 17.68 5.89 7.44
C VAL A 247 16.76 6.33 6.31
N GLY A 248 15.58 5.74 6.27
CA GLY A 248 14.50 6.16 5.39
C GLY A 248 13.76 7.38 5.96
N VAL A 249 13.34 8.30 5.10
CA VAL A 249 12.52 9.45 5.49
C VAL A 249 11.25 9.48 4.67
N ALA A 250 10.10 9.36 5.33
CA ALA A 250 8.81 9.35 4.65
C ALA A 250 8.49 10.72 4.03
N VAL A 251 8.18 10.74 2.73
CA VAL A 251 7.85 11.94 1.95
C VAL A 251 6.49 11.75 1.27
N ALA A 252 5.57 12.65 1.56
CA ALA A 252 4.27 12.70 0.87
C ALA A 252 4.44 13.31 -0.53
N THR A 253 3.89 12.64 -1.55
CA THR A 253 3.84 13.12 -2.93
C THR A 253 2.42 13.01 -3.48
N GLU A 254 2.15 13.64 -4.62
CA GLU A 254 0.85 13.52 -5.30
C GLU A 254 0.50 12.07 -5.69
N ARG A 255 1.52 11.24 -5.92
CA ARG A 255 1.38 9.82 -6.29
C ARG A 255 1.26 8.87 -5.09
N GLY A 256 1.43 9.39 -3.86
CA GLY A 256 1.38 8.62 -2.61
C GLY A 256 2.60 8.85 -1.73
N LEU A 257 2.70 8.06 -0.66
CA LEU A 257 3.81 8.09 0.29
C LEU A 257 4.98 7.26 -0.24
N ILE A 258 6.18 7.84 -0.24
CA ILE A 258 7.44 7.16 -0.60
C ILE A 258 8.47 7.39 0.49
N VAL A 259 9.44 6.48 0.61
CA VAL A 259 10.45 6.51 1.66
C VAL A 259 11.84 6.44 1.03
N PRO A 260 12.42 7.58 0.58
CA PRO A 260 13.80 7.63 0.15
C PRO A 260 14.77 7.36 1.30
N VAL A 261 15.94 6.79 0.99
CA VAL A 261 16.89 6.23 1.95
C VAL A 261 18.21 7.00 1.96
N ILE A 262 18.64 7.40 3.15
CA ILE A 262 19.99 7.95 3.41
C ILE A 262 20.89 6.78 3.81
N TYR A 263 21.75 6.34 2.92
CA TYR A 263 22.67 5.22 3.16
C TYR A 263 23.81 5.60 4.09
N ASN A 264 24.21 4.68 4.97
CA ASN A 264 25.31 4.85 5.92
C ASN A 264 25.20 6.19 6.68
N ALA A 265 24.05 6.46 7.25
CA ALA A 265 23.75 7.74 7.91
C ALA A 265 24.61 7.97 9.15
N ASP A 266 25.07 6.91 9.82
CA ASP A 266 26.02 6.95 10.95
C ASP A 266 27.36 7.59 10.57
N ARG A 267 27.85 7.31 9.36
CA ARG A 267 29.15 7.76 8.84
C ARG A 267 29.12 9.15 8.23
N LYS A 268 27.94 9.74 8.06
CA LYS A 268 27.77 11.08 7.48
C LYS A 268 27.73 12.17 8.54
N THR A 269 28.31 13.30 8.22
CA THR A 269 28.13 14.53 8.99
C THR A 269 26.69 15.03 8.87
N LEU A 270 26.27 15.90 9.80
CA LEU A 270 24.93 16.50 9.75
C LEU A 270 24.69 17.29 8.45
N GLN A 271 25.71 18.00 7.94
CA GLN A 271 25.64 18.76 6.69
C GLN A 271 25.51 17.84 5.46
N GLU A 272 26.21 16.70 5.45
CA GLU A 272 26.06 15.71 4.38
C GLU A 272 24.68 15.09 4.39
N ILE A 273 24.14 14.75 5.57
CA ILE A 273 22.75 14.26 5.71
C ILE A 273 21.77 15.29 5.16
N ALA A 274 21.89 16.56 5.55
CA ALA A 274 21.03 17.64 5.07
C ALA A 274 21.09 17.80 3.54
N SER A 275 22.30 17.75 2.97
CA SER A 275 22.50 17.83 1.51
C SER A 275 21.87 16.64 0.76
N VAL A 276 22.07 15.42 1.27
CA VAL A 276 21.51 14.19 0.69
C VAL A 276 19.98 14.21 0.79
N LEU A 277 19.44 14.49 1.97
CA LEU A 277 18.00 14.51 2.19
C LEU A 277 17.29 15.55 1.32
N LYS A 278 17.86 16.75 1.20
CA LYS A 278 17.34 17.80 0.32
C LYS A 278 17.20 17.29 -1.13
N LYS A 279 18.25 16.67 -1.68
CA LYS A 279 18.24 16.11 -3.05
C LYS A 279 17.20 14.99 -3.20
N LEU A 280 17.10 14.10 -2.21
CA LEU A 280 16.12 13.03 -2.20
C LEU A 280 14.69 13.56 -2.19
N ILE A 281 14.38 14.57 -1.37
CA ILE A 281 13.06 15.21 -1.32
C ILE A 281 12.72 15.91 -2.64
N GLU A 282 13.68 16.62 -3.25
CA GLU A 282 13.50 17.26 -4.56
C GLU A 282 13.19 16.22 -5.66
N LYS A 283 13.95 15.13 -5.73
CA LYS A 283 13.70 14.01 -6.66
C LYS A 283 12.35 13.33 -6.38
N ALA A 284 12.00 13.15 -5.09
CA ALA A 284 10.71 12.59 -4.68
C ALA A 284 9.52 13.37 -5.23
N LYS A 285 9.52 14.69 -5.05
CA LYS A 285 8.48 15.60 -5.55
C LYS A 285 8.39 15.60 -7.09
N GLN A 286 9.52 15.37 -7.77
CA GLN A 286 9.60 15.31 -9.24
C GLN A 286 9.30 13.91 -9.79
N GLY A 287 9.11 12.89 -8.94
CA GLY A 287 8.93 11.50 -9.36
C GLY A 287 10.16 10.88 -10.03
N ARG A 288 11.36 11.33 -9.68
CA ARG A 288 12.64 10.94 -10.31
C ARG A 288 13.55 10.10 -9.39
N LEU A 289 13.02 9.58 -8.29
CA LEU A 289 13.78 8.67 -7.43
C LEU A 289 14.06 7.37 -8.18
N THR A 290 15.29 6.88 -8.05
CA THR A 290 15.67 5.56 -8.57
C THR A 290 15.21 4.46 -7.60
N LYS A 291 15.24 3.21 -8.07
CA LYS A 291 14.89 2.05 -7.24
C LYS A 291 15.87 1.90 -6.06
N GLU A 292 17.14 2.15 -6.31
CA GLU A 292 18.19 2.11 -5.29
C GLU A 292 17.88 3.12 -4.18
N GLU A 293 17.46 4.33 -4.53
CA GLU A 293 17.12 5.38 -3.55
C GLU A 293 15.85 5.07 -2.72
N LEU A 294 15.07 4.04 -3.09
CA LEU A 294 13.83 3.59 -2.42
C LEU A 294 13.95 2.24 -1.70
N THR A 295 15.12 1.60 -1.74
CA THR A 295 15.33 0.27 -1.16
C THR A 295 16.46 0.29 -0.14
N GLY A 296 16.60 -0.78 0.66
CA GLY A 296 17.72 -0.94 1.59
C GLY A 296 17.66 -0.06 2.84
N GLY A 297 16.52 0.58 3.14
CA GLY A 297 16.28 1.22 4.42
C GLY A 297 16.24 0.19 5.56
N THR A 298 16.79 0.57 6.72
CA THR A 298 16.83 -0.26 7.92
C THR A 298 16.05 0.33 9.08
N PHE A 299 15.69 1.60 8.98
CA PHE A 299 14.87 2.34 9.93
C PHE A 299 14.17 3.51 9.22
N THR A 300 12.93 3.79 9.54
CA THR A 300 12.16 4.88 8.90
C THR A 300 11.85 6.00 9.90
N ILE A 301 11.96 7.26 9.44
CA ILE A 301 11.44 8.46 10.13
C ILE A 301 10.25 8.99 9.34
N THR A 302 9.14 9.23 10.02
CA THR A 302 7.94 9.84 9.43
C THR A 302 7.54 11.09 10.20
N ASN A 303 7.48 12.24 9.53
CA ASN A 303 7.25 13.54 10.15
C ASN A 303 5.90 14.11 9.70
N LEU A 304 5.00 14.35 10.64
CA LEU A 304 3.70 14.99 10.42
C LEU A 304 3.58 16.36 11.12
N GLY A 305 4.67 16.87 11.69
CA GLY A 305 4.68 18.16 12.40
C GLY A 305 4.27 19.35 11.52
N MET A 306 4.50 19.28 10.21
CA MET A 306 4.07 20.30 9.25
C MET A 306 2.55 20.36 9.07
N PHE A 307 1.83 19.32 9.48
CA PHE A 307 0.36 19.23 9.47
C PHE A 307 -0.25 19.47 10.85
N GLU A 308 0.51 20.06 11.77
CA GLU A 308 0.10 20.38 13.14
C GLU A 308 -0.25 19.17 14.02
N VAL A 309 0.23 17.98 13.65
CA VAL A 309 0.04 16.75 14.44
C VAL A 309 1.00 16.75 15.62
N ASP A 310 0.47 16.62 16.85
CA ASP A 310 1.27 16.53 18.07
C ASP A 310 1.86 15.15 18.27
N VAL A 311 1.02 14.11 18.23
CA VAL A 311 1.36 12.72 18.53
C VAL A 311 0.56 11.81 17.60
N PHE A 312 1.20 10.76 17.09
CA PHE A 312 0.55 9.70 16.32
C PHE A 312 1.32 8.40 16.46
N THR A 313 0.70 7.29 16.09
CA THR A 313 1.27 5.94 16.13
C THR A 313 1.57 5.48 14.70
N PRO A 314 2.80 5.65 14.18
CA PRO A 314 3.15 5.18 12.84
C PRO A 314 3.14 3.65 12.78
N ILE A 315 2.82 3.10 11.61
CA ILE A 315 2.93 1.66 11.34
C ILE A 315 4.35 1.37 10.85
N VAL A 316 4.99 0.32 11.39
CA VAL A 316 6.35 -0.08 10.99
C VAL A 316 6.40 -0.41 9.50
N ASN A 317 7.43 0.07 8.81
CA ASN A 317 7.66 -0.15 7.38
C ASN A 317 8.44 -1.46 7.16
N PRO A 318 7.82 -2.56 6.70
CA PRO A 318 8.53 -3.82 6.50
C PRO A 318 9.66 -3.69 5.48
N PRO A 319 10.82 -4.36 5.67
CA PRO A 319 11.12 -5.37 6.69
C PRO A 319 11.75 -4.82 7.98
N GLU A 320 11.69 -3.52 8.23
CA GLU A 320 12.26 -2.86 9.39
C GLU A 320 11.58 -3.30 10.69
N THR A 321 12.31 -3.19 11.82
CA THR A 321 11.79 -3.52 13.16
C THR A 321 11.10 -2.36 13.84
N ALA A 322 11.48 -1.11 13.51
CA ALA A 322 10.93 0.08 14.14
C ALA A 322 10.83 1.29 13.22
N ILE A 323 10.00 2.26 13.62
CA ILE A 323 9.75 3.52 12.91
C ILE A 323 9.59 4.66 13.93
N LEU A 324 10.14 5.83 13.62
CA LEU A 324 10.02 7.02 14.45
C LEU A 324 9.01 8.00 13.86
N GLY A 325 7.94 8.27 14.60
CA GLY A 325 6.99 9.34 14.34
C GLY A 325 7.43 10.66 14.97
N VAL A 326 7.34 11.74 14.21
CA VAL A 326 7.75 13.08 14.63
C VAL A 326 6.56 14.02 14.61
N GLY A 327 6.23 14.59 15.77
CA GLY A 327 5.20 15.59 15.95
C GLY A 327 5.68 17.01 15.66
N ARG A 328 4.77 17.98 15.80
CA ARG A 328 5.09 19.39 15.63
C ARG A 328 5.95 19.93 16.78
N VAL A 329 6.69 20.97 16.49
CA VAL A 329 7.35 21.81 17.51
C VAL A 329 6.39 22.95 17.87
N VAL A 330 6.01 23.03 19.15
CA VAL A 330 5.08 24.05 19.66
C VAL A 330 5.53 24.60 20.99
N GLU A 331 5.38 25.90 21.20
CA GLU A 331 5.70 26.53 22.49
C GLU A 331 4.70 26.07 23.55
N ARG A 332 5.23 25.59 24.69
CA ARG A 332 4.45 25.15 25.85
C ARG A 332 5.05 25.70 27.15
N PRO A 333 4.22 26.01 28.14
CA PRO A 333 4.70 26.28 29.49
C PRO A 333 5.20 24.97 30.12
N VAL A 334 6.45 24.95 30.52
CA VAL A 334 7.10 23.80 31.18
C VAL A 334 7.85 24.27 32.43
N VAL A 335 8.14 23.36 33.34
CA VAL A 335 8.91 23.63 34.54
C VAL A 335 10.37 23.22 34.29
N VAL A 336 11.28 24.21 34.29
CA VAL A 336 12.74 24.01 34.22
C VAL A 336 13.32 24.66 35.45
N ASP A 337 14.16 23.95 36.19
CA ASP A 337 14.82 24.43 37.42
C ASP A 337 13.82 25.04 38.43
N LYS A 338 12.67 24.45 38.58
CA LYS A 338 11.57 24.88 39.42
C LYS A 338 10.90 26.21 39.02
N GLN A 339 11.17 26.69 37.80
CA GLN A 339 10.57 27.90 37.25
C GLN A 339 9.70 27.54 36.04
N MET A 340 8.56 28.21 35.91
CA MET A 340 7.70 28.09 34.76
C MET A 340 8.30 28.90 33.62
N VAL A 341 8.65 28.25 32.51
CA VAL A 341 9.22 28.88 31.32
C VAL A 341 8.48 28.41 30.07
N ILE A 342 8.53 29.22 29.00
CA ILE A 342 8.02 28.81 27.69
C ILE A 342 9.16 28.13 26.93
N ARG A 343 8.90 26.92 26.45
CA ARG A 343 9.87 26.12 25.67
C ARG A 343 9.22 25.57 24.41
N PRO A 344 9.94 25.52 23.28
CA PRO A 344 9.53 24.77 22.11
C PRO A 344 9.64 23.27 22.43
N MET A 345 8.50 22.57 22.44
CA MET A 345 8.40 21.16 22.79
C MET A 345 7.98 20.36 21.56
N MET A 346 8.46 19.13 21.45
CA MET A 346 8.12 18.19 20.38
C MET A 346 7.88 16.81 20.96
N HIS A 347 6.96 16.03 20.36
CA HIS A 347 6.80 14.62 20.71
C HIS A 347 7.47 13.73 19.67
N LEU A 348 8.14 12.69 20.14
CA LEU A 348 8.66 11.59 19.36
C LEU A 348 7.92 10.32 19.74
N SER A 349 7.41 9.59 18.77
CA SER A 349 6.70 8.32 18.96
C SER A 349 7.46 7.21 18.25
N LEU A 350 8.01 6.26 19.01
CA LEU A 350 8.68 5.08 18.47
C LEU A 350 7.71 3.91 18.46
N THR A 351 7.39 3.41 17.25
CA THR A 351 6.64 2.15 17.08
C THR A 351 7.61 1.05 16.70
N PHE A 352 7.46 -0.12 17.29
CA PHE A 352 8.37 -1.25 17.09
C PHE A 352 7.62 -2.59 17.13
N ASP A 353 8.19 -3.60 16.46
CA ASP A 353 7.73 -5.00 16.51
C ASP A 353 8.10 -5.62 17.85
N HIS A 354 7.09 -5.87 18.70
CA HIS A 354 7.29 -6.37 20.07
C HIS A 354 7.74 -7.84 20.13
N ARG A 355 7.84 -8.53 18.99
CA ARG A 355 8.49 -9.85 18.89
C ARG A 355 10.01 -9.75 18.88
N VAL A 356 10.54 -8.59 18.51
CA VAL A 356 11.99 -8.35 18.32
C VAL A 356 12.55 -7.48 19.43
N VAL A 357 11.78 -6.45 19.82
CA VAL A 357 12.23 -5.42 20.77
C VAL A 357 11.25 -5.33 21.92
N ASP A 358 11.79 -5.42 23.15
CA ASP A 358 11.04 -5.16 24.36
C ASP A 358 10.96 -3.66 24.70
N GLY A 359 10.06 -3.32 25.63
CA GLY A 359 9.82 -1.93 26.00
C GLY A 359 11.04 -1.18 26.55
N ALA A 360 11.89 -1.83 27.37
CA ALA A 360 13.04 -1.16 27.95
C ALA A 360 14.13 -0.79 26.91
N PRO A 361 14.60 -1.70 26.02
CA PRO A 361 15.51 -1.32 24.93
C PRO A 361 14.95 -0.26 24.00
N ALA A 362 13.62 -0.32 23.69
CA ALA A 362 12.95 0.70 22.90
C ALA A 362 12.98 2.08 23.58
N ALA A 363 12.73 2.12 24.89
CA ALA A 363 12.76 3.34 25.68
C ALA A 363 14.17 3.92 25.79
N GLU A 364 15.18 3.09 25.99
CA GLU A 364 16.60 3.51 26.01
C GLU A 364 17.02 4.13 24.67
N PHE A 365 16.66 3.50 23.55
CA PHE A 365 16.91 4.05 22.22
C PHE A 365 16.22 5.41 22.03
N LEU A 366 14.94 5.52 22.35
CA LEU A 366 14.19 6.77 22.20
C LEU A 366 14.74 7.85 23.10
N GLN A 367 15.19 7.51 24.31
CA GLN A 367 15.87 8.42 25.25
C GLN A 367 17.18 8.95 24.68
N LYS A 368 17.97 8.12 23.98
CA LYS A 368 19.19 8.56 23.27
C LYS A 368 18.89 9.56 22.17
N VAL A 369 17.86 9.28 21.35
CA VAL A 369 17.40 10.23 20.33
C VAL A 369 16.96 11.55 20.96
N LYS A 370 16.16 11.50 22.04
CA LYS A 370 15.74 12.66 22.83
C LYS A 370 16.95 13.47 23.31
N GLN A 371 17.91 12.84 24.01
CA GLN A 371 19.11 13.48 24.53
C GLN A 371 19.93 14.18 23.43
N ALA A 372 20.06 13.53 22.27
CA ALA A 372 20.77 14.10 21.13
C ALA A 372 20.05 15.34 20.57
N MET A 373 18.73 15.39 20.59
CA MET A 373 17.96 16.56 20.18
C MET A 373 17.97 17.69 21.22
N GLU A 374 18.01 17.36 22.51
CA GLU A 374 18.14 18.34 23.61
C GLU A 374 19.56 18.92 23.75
N SER A 375 20.59 18.17 23.31
CA SER A 375 22.00 18.56 23.29
C SER A 375 22.57 18.41 21.86
N PRO A 376 22.06 19.19 20.88
CA PRO A 376 22.30 18.95 19.47
C PRO A 376 23.72 19.25 18.97
N ASP A 377 24.54 19.93 19.74
CA ASP A 377 25.98 20.09 19.43
C ASP A 377 26.69 18.74 19.34
N THR A 378 26.20 17.71 20.02
CA THR A 378 26.69 16.31 19.90
C THR A 378 26.48 15.71 18.51
N LEU A 379 25.63 16.28 17.68
CA LEU A 379 25.37 15.85 16.31
C LEU A 379 26.42 16.41 15.31
N LEU A 380 27.23 17.37 15.74
CA LEU A 380 28.27 17.98 14.92
C LEU A 380 29.58 17.17 14.91
N ALA A 381 29.72 16.25 15.86
CA ALA A 381 30.85 15.36 16.00
C ALA A 381 30.79 14.15 15.09
#